data_394dbdb456a2e83d8f7176fc270f7926
#
_entry.id   394dbdb456a2e83d8f7176fc270f7926
#
_cell.length_a   1.000
_cell.length_b   1.000
_cell.length_c   1.000
_cell.angle_alpha   90.00
_cell.angle_beta   90.00
_cell.angle_gamma   90.00
#
_symmetry.space_group_name_H-M   'P 1'
#
loop_
_entity.id
_entity.type
_entity.pdbx_description
1 polymer ?
#
loop_
_entity_poly.entity_id
_entity_poly.type
_entity_poly.pdbx_seq_one_letter_code
_entity_poly.pdbx_strand_id
1 'polypeptide(L)'
;MPSNSQGPLMPSIMKVLGYAGLLPFFITAVVMLNAVMNGPGLQSAAIFNLYAPYVFISYSAVILSFMAGTLWAKWESGGNSTATNAAVIFSNVVSLTAWLALLVIFISSIMTVFAVTVLFVGFASLLWVERLTKTASDYWKMRVKLTNAVLLMHVVVIFLMLRDI
;
A
#
# COMPACT_ATOMS: atom_id res chain seq x y z
N MET A 1 6.68 10.44 -42.35
CA MET A 1 6.35 11.26 -41.15
C MET A 1 6.30 10.31 -39.97
N PRO A 2 7.11 10.45 -38.93
CA PRO A 2 7.01 9.60 -37.74
C PRO A 2 5.78 10.02 -36.97
N SER A 3 4.83 9.12 -36.80
CA SER A 3 3.66 9.29 -35.94
C SER A 3 4.13 9.42 -34.49
N ASN A 4 4.01 10.60 -33.94
CA ASN A 4 4.30 10.89 -32.54
C ASN A 4 3.19 10.26 -31.66
N SER A 5 3.29 8.96 -31.39
CA SER A 5 2.38 8.21 -30.51
C SER A 5 2.71 8.50 -29.05
N GLN A 6 2.59 9.75 -28.64
CA GLN A 6 2.47 10.07 -27.23
C GLN A 6 1.07 9.60 -26.78
N GLY A 7 1.02 8.53 -26.00
CA GLY A 7 -0.22 8.09 -25.37
C GLY A 7 -0.87 9.24 -24.59
N PRO A 8 -2.18 9.14 -24.25
CA PRO A 8 -2.91 10.22 -23.60
C PRO A 8 -2.18 10.66 -22.33
N LEU A 9 -1.93 11.98 -22.23
CA LEU A 9 -1.30 12.58 -21.06
C LEU A 9 -2.15 12.32 -19.82
N MET A 10 -1.53 11.85 -18.76
CA MET A 10 -2.23 11.58 -17.51
C MET A 10 -2.79 12.87 -16.92
N PRO A 11 -4.10 12.92 -16.56
CA PRO A 11 -4.73 14.09 -15.96
C PRO A 11 -4.01 14.54 -14.68
N SER A 12 -3.82 15.86 -14.51
CA SER A 12 -3.13 16.42 -13.35
C SER A 12 -3.79 16.02 -12.03
N ILE A 13 -5.13 15.92 -12.02
CA ILE A 13 -5.90 15.49 -10.85
C ILE A 13 -5.49 14.09 -10.35
N MET A 14 -5.22 13.14 -11.25
CA MET A 14 -4.78 11.79 -10.86
C MET A 14 -3.42 11.80 -10.18
N LYS A 15 -2.51 12.69 -10.63
CA LYS A 15 -1.19 12.86 -9.98
C LYS A 15 -1.36 13.43 -8.57
N VAL A 16 -2.16 14.50 -8.43
CA VAL A 16 -2.41 15.14 -7.14
C VAL A 16 -3.03 14.16 -6.15
N LEU A 17 -4.09 13.45 -6.54
CA LEU A 17 -4.75 12.46 -5.68
C LEU A 17 -3.82 11.29 -5.32
N GLY A 18 -2.99 10.83 -6.27
CA GLY A 18 -2.02 9.77 -6.01
C GLY A 18 -1.00 10.17 -4.94
N TYR A 19 -0.40 11.36 -5.04
CA TYR A 19 0.55 11.84 -4.03
C TYR A 19 -0.14 12.22 -2.72
N ALA A 20 -1.35 12.77 -2.74
CA ALA A 20 -2.13 13.05 -1.54
C ALA A 20 -2.43 11.77 -0.74
N GLY A 21 -2.58 10.63 -1.42
CA GLY A 21 -2.73 9.31 -0.78
C GLY A 21 -1.52 8.86 0.05
N LEU A 22 -0.34 9.48 -0.10
CA LEU A 22 0.81 9.20 0.76
C LEU A 22 0.75 9.94 2.11
N LEU A 23 -0.04 11.02 2.22
CA LEU A 23 -0.07 11.85 3.42
C LEU A 23 -0.42 11.08 4.70
N PRO A 24 -1.48 10.24 4.75
CA PRO A 24 -1.78 9.48 5.95
C PRO A 24 -0.66 8.51 6.37
N PHE A 25 0.01 7.87 5.41
CA PHE A 25 1.18 7.03 5.69
C PHE A 25 2.31 7.84 6.32
N PHE A 26 2.61 9.00 5.72
CA PHE A 26 3.70 9.85 6.18
C PHE A 26 3.40 10.42 7.57
N ILE A 27 2.20 10.96 7.80
CA ILE A 27 1.80 11.53 9.09
C ILE A 27 1.89 10.49 10.19
N THR A 28 1.33 9.29 9.97
CA THR A 28 1.37 8.22 10.97
C THR A 28 2.80 7.75 11.27
N ALA A 29 3.64 7.60 10.23
CA ALA A 29 5.04 7.22 10.41
C ALA A 29 5.84 8.28 11.20
N VAL A 30 5.63 9.57 10.91
CA VAL A 30 6.28 10.68 11.63
C VAL A 30 5.84 10.74 13.10
N VAL A 31 4.55 10.56 13.38
CA VAL A 31 4.04 10.51 14.76
C VAL A 31 4.67 9.36 15.54
N MET A 32 4.75 8.16 14.94
CA MET A 32 5.41 7.01 15.55
C MET A 32 6.91 7.25 15.76
N LEU A 33 7.60 7.80 14.77
CA LEU A 33 9.01 8.14 14.87
C LEU A 33 9.27 9.13 16.01
N ASN A 34 8.45 10.19 16.10
CA ASN A 34 8.59 11.18 17.17
C ASN A 34 8.33 10.58 18.56
N ALA A 35 7.34 9.71 18.71
CA ALA A 35 7.02 9.04 19.97
C ALA A 35 8.18 8.13 20.44
N VAL A 36 8.83 7.41 19.52
CA VAL A 36 9.94 6.51 19.84
C VAL A 36 11.26 7.29 20.09
N MET A 37 11.49 8.40 19.38
CA MET A 37 12.74 9.17 19.48
C MET A 37 12.74 10.18 20.63
N ASN A 38 11.61 10.83 20.89
CA ASN A 38 11.50 11.98 21.79
C ASN A 38 10.43 11.78 22.89
N GLY A 39 9.66 10.70 22.83
CA GLY A 39 8.59 10.40 23.76
C GLY A 39 8.84 9.17 24.62
N PRO A 40 7.84 8.71 25.37
CA PRO A 40 7.91 7.52 26.23
C PRO A 40 7.77 6.20 25.47
N GLY A 41 7.88 6.21 24.14
CA GLY A 41 7.79 5.03 23.28
C GLY A 41 6.52 4.98 22.43
N LEU A 42 6.40 3.92 21.64
CA LEU A 42 5.35 3.76 20.62
C LEU A 42 3.94 3.78 21.22
N GLN A 43 3.79 3.36 22.47
CA GLN A 43 2.50 3.35 23.18
C GLN A 43 1.88 4.75 23.33
N SER A 44 2.70 5.80 23.29
CA SER A 44 2.24 7.20 23.31
C SER A 44 1.88 7.76 21.94
N ALA A 45 2.19 7.04 20.85
CA ALA A 45 1.92 7.48 19.51
C ALA A 45 0.43 7.44 19.20
N ALA A 46 -0.23 8.60 19.19
CA ALA A 46 -1.65 8.72 18.94
C ALA A 46 -1.98 9.83 17.93
N ILE A 47 -3.01 9.60 17.11
CA ILE A 47 -3.61 10.57 16.19
C ILE A 47 -5.11 10.58 16.47
N PHE A 48 -5.67 11.73 16.85
CA PHE A 48 -7.08 11.86 17.26
C PHE A 48 -7.48 10.83 18.35
N ASN A 49 -6.61 10.59 19.34
CA ASN A 49 -6.76 9.57 20.38
C ASN A 49 -6.79 8.11 19.86
N LEU A 50 -6.48 7.88 18.58
CA LEU A 50 -6.32 6.54 18.03
C LEU A 50 -4.84 6.16 18.04
N TYR A 51 -4.53 4.93 18.43
CA TYR A 51 -3.18 4.39 18.42
C TYR A 51 -2.60 4.41 17.00
N ALA A 52 -1.51 5.14 16.78
CA ALA A 52 -0.97 5.44 15.47
C ALA A 52 -0.65 4.19 14.61
N PRO A 53 -0.10 3.09 15.18
CA PRO A 53 0.07 1.85 14.42
C PRO A 53 -1.23 1.29 13.85
N TYR A 54 -2.34 1.37 14.59
CA TYR A 54 -3.64 0.89 14.09
C TYR A 54 -4.17 1.77 12.96
N VAL A 55 -3.97 3.09 13.06
CA VAL A 55 -4.31 4.03 11.97
C VAL A 55 -3.50 3.71 10.72
N PHE A 56 -2.18 3.46 10.86
CA PHE A 56 -1.31 3.08 9.76
C PHE A 56 -1.77 1.78 9.09
N ILE A 57 -2.03 0.72 9.87
CA ILE A 57 -2.47 -0.59 9.36
C ILE A 57 -3.82 -0.49 8.68
N SER A 58 -4.78 0.22 9.29
CA SER A 58 -6.12 0.38 8.73
C SER A 58 -6.08 1.10 7.38
N TYR A 59 -5.33 2.18 7.30
CA TYR A 59 -5.17 2.91 6.04
C TYR A 59 -4.44 2.06 4.99
N SER A 60 -3.37 1.34 5.39
CA SER A 60 -2.64 0.41 4.52
C SER A 60 -3.55 -0.65 3.92
N ALA A 61 -4.40 -1.27 4.74
CA ALA A 61 -5.32 -2.31 4.29
C ALA A 61 -6.34 -1.78 3.27
N VAL A 62 -6.89 -0.58 3.51
CA VAL A 62 -7.83 0.08 2.57
C VAL A 62 -7.14 0.37 1.24
N ILE A 63 -5.96 0.99 1.26
CA ILE A 63 -5.23 1.34 0.04
C ILE A 63 -4.79 0.08 -0.71
N LEU A 64 -4.29 -0.95 -0.01
CA LEU A 64 -3.89 -2.21 -0.65
C LEU A 64 -5.08 -2.88 -1.36
N SER A 65 -6.24 -2.96 -0.69
CA SER A 65 -7.46 -3.53 -1.28
C SER A 65 -7.95 -2.72 -2.49
N PHE A 66 -7.93 -1.38 -2.39
CA PHE A 66 -8.26 -0.50 -3.50
C PHE A 66 -7.32 -0.71 -4.70
N MET A 67 -6.02 -0.79 -4.44
CA MET A 67 -5.03 -1.03 -5.48
C MET A 67 -5.16 -2.43 -6.10
N ALA A 68 -5.44 -3.46 -5.30
CA ALA A 68 -5.70 -4.81 -5.80
C ALA A 68 -6.90 -4.84 -6.75
N GLY A 69 -7.97 -4.09 -6.44
CA GLY A 69 -9.15 -3.98 -7.28
C GLY A 69 -8.88 -3.46 -8.69
N THR A 70 -7.78 -2.71 -8.92
CA THR A 70 -7.43 -2.26 -10.27
C THR A 70 -7.04 -3.39 -11.24
N LEU A 71 -6.76 -4.59 -10.73
CA LEU A 71 -6.50 -5.77 -11.57
C LEU A 71 -7.77 -6.27 -12.29
N TRP A 72 -8.96 -5.96 -11.76
CA TRP A 72 -10.23 -6.32 -12.40
C TRP A 72 -10.45 -5.57 -13.73
N ALA A 73 -10.01 -4.31 -13.83
CA ALA A 73 -10.11 -3.54 -15.05
C ALA A 73 -9.35 -4.17 -16.23
N LYS A 74 -8.37 -5.02 -15.96
CA LYS A 74 -7.65 -5.76 -16.99
C LYS A 74 -8.48 -6.88 -17.60
N TRP A 75 -9.38 -7.46 -16.85
CA TRP A 75 -10.31 -8.47 -17.36
C TRP A 75 -11.25 -7.86 -18.41
N GLU A 76 -11.75 -6.67 -18.18
CA GLU A 76 -12.63 -5.96 -19.13
C GLU A 76 -11.93 -5.63 -20.46
N SER A 77 -10.62 -5.33 -20.42
CA SER A 77 -9.86 -4.89 -21.60
C SER A 77 -9.15 -6.00 -22.38
N GLY A 78 -9.03 -7.22 -21.84
CA GLY A 78 -8.09 -8.23 -22.36
C GLY A 78 -8.66 -9.62 -22.69
N GLY A 79 -9.96 -9.88 -22.50
CA GLY A 79 -10.55 -11.18 -22.78
C GLY A 79 -10.19 -12.30 -21.79
N ASN A 80 -10.81 -13.47 -21.95
CA ASN A 80 -10.68 -14.64 -21.06
C ASN A 80 -9.34 -15.38 -21.26
N SER A 81 -8.24 -14.84 -20.76
CA SER A 81 -6.97 -15.57 -20.68
C SER A 81 -6.76 -16.14 -19.27
N THR A 82 -6.04 -17.27 -19.17
CA THR A 82 -5.66 -17.88 -17.88
C THR A 82 -4.91 -16.88 -16.99
N ALA A 83 -4.05 -16.03 -17.57
CA ALA A 83 -3.32 -15.01 -16.85
C ALA A 83 -4.22 -13.92 -16.27
N THR A 84 -5.28 -13.55 -16.99
CA THR A 84 -6.28 -12.58 -16.53
C THR A 84 -7.08 -13.14 -15.35
N ASN A 85 -7.53 -14.39 -15.43
CA ASN A 85 -8.24 -15.05 -14.35
C ASN A 85 -7.37 -15.19 -13.08
N ALA A 86 -6.09 -15.55 -13.26
CA ALA A 86 -5.14 -15.61 -12.15
C ALA A 86 -4.93 -14.24 -11.47
N ALA A 87 -4.88 -13.15 -12.25
CA ALA A 87 -4.76 -11.79 -11.70
C ALA A 87 -5.99 -11.37 -10.88
N VAL A 88 -7.20 -11.75 -11.31
CA VAL A 88 -8.44 -11.49 -10.58
C VAL A 88 -8.49 -12.28 -9.26
N ILE A 89 -8.14 -13.58 -9.31
CA ILE A 89 -8.06 -14.42 -8.09
C ILE A 89 -7.02 -13.84 -7.12
N PHE A 90 -5.85 -13.49 -7.60
CA PHE A 90 -4.79 -12.87 -6.81
C PHE A 90 -5.26 -11.57 -6.14
N SER A 91 -5.97 -10.71 -6.86
CA SER A 91 -6.58 -9.48 -6.32
C SER A 91 -7.48 -9.75 -5.11
N ASN A 92 -8.35 -10.76 -5.19
CA ASN A 92 -9.22 -11.15 -4.08
C ASN A 92 -8.42 -11.69 -2.89
N VAL A 93 -7.42 -12.53 -3.14
CA VAL A 93 -6.54 -13.06 -2.08
C VAL A 93 -5.83 -11.92 -1.36
N VAL A 94 -5.27 -10.94 -2.09
CA VAL A 94 -4.62 -9.75 -1.49
C VAL A 94 -5.61 -8.94 -0.65
N SER A 95 -6.82 -8.71 -1.14
CA SER A 95 -7.85 -7.95 -0.40
C SER A 95 -8.31 -8.68 0.87
N LEU A 96 -8.51 -9.99 0.82
CA LEU A 96 -8.84 -10.81 1.99
C LEU A 96 -7.70 -10.84 3.00
N THR A 97 -6.45 -10.92 2.54
CA THR A 97 -5.26 -10.88 3.39
C THR A 97 -5.15 -9.52 4.09
N ALA A 98 -5.44 -8.42 3.39
CA ALA A 98 -5.48 -7.08 3.98
C ALA A 98 -6.56 -6.96 5.06
N TRP A 99 -7.74 -7.54 4.83
CA TRP A 99 -8.80 -7.60 5.83
C TRP A 99 -8.40 -8.45 7.05
N LEU A 100 -7.80 -9.61 6.84
CA LEU A 100 -7.30 -10.45 7.94
C LEU A 100 -6.24 -9.72 8.78
N ALA A 101 -5.37 -8.90 8.15
CA ALA A 101 -4.41 -8.09 8.86
C ALA A 101 -5.07 -7.13 9.87
N LEU A 102 -6.29 -6.64 9.58
CA LEU A 102 -7.06 -5.81 10.52
C LEU A 102 -7.60 -6.58 11.72
N LEU A 103 -7.83 -7.87 11.59
CA LEU A 103 -8.35 -8.70 12.68
C LEU A 103 -7.24 -9.14 13.65
N VAL A 104 -6.07 -9.47 13.13
CA VAL A 104 -4.99 -10.02 13.95
C VAL A 104 -4.37 -8.99 14.90
N ILE A 105 -4.49 -7.68 14.64
CA ILE A 105 -3.95 -6.63 15.52
C ILE A 105 -4.59 -6.64 16.91
N PHE A 106 -5.80 -7.19 17.05
CA PHE A 106 -6.50 -7.28 18.34
C PHE A 106 -6.06 -8.48 19.20
N ILE A 107 -5.19 -9.35 18.68
CA ILE A 107 -4.76 -10.56 19.38
C ILE A 107 -3.60 -10.25 20.35
N SER A 108 -2.56 -9.54 19.86
CA SER A 108 -1.39 -9.17 20.66
C SER A 108 -0.51 -8.14 19.94
N SER A 109 0.40 -7.49 20.67
CA SER A 109 1.33 -6.51 20.12
C SER A 109 2.23 -7.10 19.02
N ILE A 110 2.69 -8.34 19.17
CA ILE A 110 3.50 -9.00 18.14
C ILE A 110 2.71 -9.23 16.85
N MET A 111 1.41 -9.45 16.94
CA MET A 111 0.52 -9.60 15.79
C MET A 111 0.36 -8.28 15.02
N THR A 112 0.56 -7.16 15.69
CA THR A 112 0.56 -5.84 15.01
C THR A 112 1.77 -5.72 14.07
N VAL A 113 2.97 -6.16 14.49
CA VAL A 113 4.15 -6.24 13.63
C VAL A 113 3.92 -7.20 12.46
N PHE A 114 3.34 -8.36 12.75
CA PHE A 114 2.98 -9.33 11.73
C PHE A 114 2.01 -8.73 10.70
N ALA A 115 0.98 -7.99 11.13
CA ALA A 115 0.02 -7.33 10.25
C ALA A 115 0.70 -6.33 9.30
N VAL A 116 1.61 -5.47 9.80
CA VAL A 116 2.37 -4.53 8.96
C VAL A 116 3.25 -5.28 7.96
N THR A 117 3.87 -6.38 8.37
CA THR A 117 4.72 -7.21 7.49
C THR A 117 3.89 -7.85 6.38
N VAL A 118 2.72 -8.38 6.69
CA VAL A 118 1.80 -8.96 5.71
C VAL A 118 1.34 -7.91 4.69
N LEU A 119 1.00 -6.70 5.14
CA LEU A 119 0.63 -5.61 4.25
C LEU A 119 1.80 -5.17 3.35
N PHE A 120 3.02 -5.11 3.90
CA PHE A 120 4.23 -4.85 3.12
C PHE A 120 4.40 -5.89 1.99
N VAL A 121 4.28 -7.18 2.30
CA VAL A 121 4.35 -8.26 1.30
C VAL A 121 3.22 -8.13 0.29
N GLY A 122 2.03 -7.74 0.72
CA GLY A 122 0.88 -7.47 -0.16
C GLY A 122 1.18 -6.38 -1.18
N PHE A 123 1.71 -5.23 -0.77
CA PHE A 123 2.11 -4.16 -1.68
C PHE A 123 3.24 -4.58 -2.64
N ALA A 124 4.25 -5.28 -2.14
CA ALA A 124 5.37 -5.76 -2.95
C ALA A 124 4.92 -6.78 -4.01
N SER A 125 4.08 -7.74 -3.62
CA SER A 125 3.54 -8.76 -4.53
C SER A 125 2.62 -8.16 -5.59
N LEU A 126 1.77 -7.20 -5.21
CA LEU A 126 0.92 -6.47 -6.13
C LEU A 126 1.75 -5.70 -7.18
N LEU A 127 2.79 -4.99 -6.74
CA LEU A 127 3.69 -4.28 -7.63
C LEU A 127 4.40 -5.24 -8.59
N TRP A 128 4.80 -6.42 -8.11
CA TRP A 128 5.43 -7.44 -8.95
C TRP A 128 4.47 -7.95 -10.02
N VAL A 129 3.27 -8.40 -9.65
CA VAL A 129 2.25 -8.88 -10.60
C VAL A 129 1.93 -7.81 -11.64
N GLU A 130 1.84 -6.56 -11.22
CA GLU A 130 1.61 -5.45 -12.14
C GLU A 130 2.77 -5.22 -13.11
N ARG A 131 4.02 -5.41 -12.69
CA ARG A 131 5.20 -5.32 -13.60
C ARG A 131 5.14 -6.34 -14.72
N LEU A 132 4.67 -7.55 -14.46
CA LEU A 132 4.58 -8.62 -15.45
C LEU A 132 3.55 -8.34 -16.56
N THR A 133 2.61 -7.43 -16.31
CA THR A 133 1.46 -7.19 -17.18
C THR A 133 1.38 -5.78 -17.78
N LYS A 134 2.36 -4.91 -17.54
CA LYS A 134 2.27 -3.48 -17.90
C LYS A 134 3.12 -3.08 -19.08
N THR A 135 2.52 -2.21 -19.91
CA THR A 135 3.23 -1.40 -20.89
C THR A 135 3.74 -0.12 -20.22
N ALA A 136 4.91 0.38 -20.60
CA ALA A 136 5.48 1.60 -20.06
C ALA A 136 4.54 2.80 -20.32
N SER A 137 4.01 3.38 -19.25
CA SER A 137 3.16 4.57 -19.27
C SER A 137 3.53 5.51 -18.12
N ASP A 138 3.15 6.78 -18.22
CA ASP A 138 3.41 7.75 -17.14
C ASP A 138 2.65 7.39 -15.87
N TYR A 139 1.45 6.83 -16.00
CA TYR A 139 0.70 6.27 -14.88
C TYR A 139 1.50 5.17 -14.16
N TRP A 140 2.11 4.25 -14.91
CA TRP A 140 2.92 3.18 -14.34
C TRP A 140 4.13 3.73 -13.58
N LYS A 141 4.85 4.70 -14.15
CA LYS A 141 6.00 5.35 -13.47
C LYS A 141 5.59 5.97 -12.14
N MET A 142 4.44 6.67 -12.11
CA MET A 142 3.89 7.25 -10.88
C MET A 142 3.54 6.15 -9.87
N ARG A 143 2.84 5.10 -10.29
CA ARG A 143 2.43 3.99 -9.43
C ARG A 143 3.62 3.28 -8.79
N VAL A 144 4.68 3.03 -9.54
CA VAL A 144 5.93 2.47 -9.00
C VAL A 144 6.53 3.37 -7.92
N LYS A 145 6.60 4.69 -8.15
CA LYS A 145 7.11 5.65 -7.17
C LYS A 145 6.27 5.67 -5.89
N LEU A 146 4.95 5.71 -6.01
CA LEU A 146 4.03 5.72 -4.88
C LEU A 146 4.14 4.43 -4.06
N THR A 147 4.14 3.27 -4.73
CA THR A 147 4.25 1.98 -4.03
C THR A 147 5.60 1.83 -3.34
N ASN A 148 6.70 2.25 -3.96
CA ASN A 148 8.01 2.22 -3.31
C ASN A 148 8.08 3.14 -2.09
N ALA A 149 7.44 4.31 -2.13
CA ALA A 149 7.33 5.19 -0.97
C ALA A 149 6.54 4.53 0.17
N VAL A 150 5.42 3.87 -0.14
CA VAL A 150 4.63 3.09 0.84
C VAL A 150 5.45 1.96 1.43
N LEU A 151 6.17 1.19 0.61
CA LEU A 151 7.04 0.09 1.07
C LEU A 151 8.14 0.61 2.01
N LEU A 152 8.76 1.75 1.69
CA LEU A 152 9.75 2.37 2.56
C LEU A 152 9.15 2.75 3.92
N MET A 153 7.95 3.33 3.94
CA MET A 153 7.26 3.67 5.19
C MET A 153 6.91 2.42 6.02
N HIS A 154 6.51 1.32 5.39
CA HIS A 154 6.31 0.04 6.09
C HIS A 154 7.59 -0.46 6.75
N VAL A 155 8.74 -0.40 6.05
CA VAL A 155 10.04 -0.79 6.63
C VAL A 155 10.38 0.06 7.85
N VAL A 156 10.18 1.38 7.76
CA VAL A 156 10.41 2.29 8.90
C VAL A 156 9.51 1.92 10.07
N VAL A 157 8.20 1.70 9.82
CA VAL A 157 7.23 1.36 10.87
C VAL A 157 7.57 0.01 11.51
N ILE A 158 7.91 -1.01 10.73
CA ILE A 158 8.34 -2.32 11.25
C ILE A 158 9.57 -2.14 12.16
N PHE A 159 10.57 -1.36 11.72
CA PHE A 159 11.76 -1.10 12.51
C PHE A 159 11.43 -0.40 13.84
N LEU A 160 10.58 0.63 13.83
CA LEU A 160 10.15 1.34 15.04
C LEU A 160 9.40 0.41 16.01
N MET A 161 8.53 -0.45 15.48
CA MET A 161 7.80 -1.42 16.28
C MET A 161 8.71 -2.47 16.93
N LEU A 162 9.69 -2.99 16.17
CA LEU A 162 10.64 -3.98 16.70
C LEU A 162 11.60 -3.37 17.73
N ARG A 163 11.88 -2.07 17.65
CA ARG A 163 12.73 -1.38 18.63
C ARG A 163 12.03 -1.14 19.97
N ASP A 164 10.68 -1.07 19.96
CA ASP A 164 9.86 -0.71 21.12
C ASP A 164 9.27 -1.95 21.83
N ILE A 165 9.48 -3.17 21.29
CA ILE A 165 9.15 -4.46 21.93
C ILE A 165 10.26 -4.88 22.88
#